data_27dabf9cb71467b69de205f00b217b04
#
_entry.id   27dabf9cb71467b69de205f00b217b04
#
_cell.length_a   1.000
_cell.length_b   1.000
_cell.length_c   1.000
_cell.angle_alpha   90.00
_cell.angle_beta   90.00
_cell.angle_gamma   90.00
#
_symmetry.space_group_name_H-M   'P 1'
#
loop_
_entity.id
_entity.type
_entity.pdbx_description
1 polymer ?
#
loop_
_entity_poly.entity_id
_entity_poly.type
_entity_poly.pdbx_seq_one_letter_code
_entity_poly.pdbx_strand_id
1 'polypeptide(L)'
;MRAIAAEAREPGRIYLTGGASAVLRGWRVSTLDVDMTIVPENDRILRAIPDLKEKLQINVELASPADFVPPLPGWEERSPFIAREGTIDFRDFDFYTQALAKLERGHRKDLSDVDSMIRDGLVDPRELARLFALVEPHLYRYPAVDPAALRAAVERLASR
;
A
#
# COMPACT_ATOMS: atom_id res chain seq x y z
N MET A 1 -8.68 -13.14 -1.69
CA MET A 1 -8.22 -13.48 -0.34
C MET A 1 -8.27 -14.98 -0.07
N ARG A 2 -9.44 -15.67 -0.07
CA ARG A 2 -9.55 -17.11 0.27
C ARG A 2 -8.61 -18.02 -0.50
N ALA A 3 -8.51 -17.83 -1.82
CA ALA A 3 -7.65 -18.67 -2.67
C ALA A 3 -6.17 -18.55 -2.31
N ILE A 4 -5.69 -17.36 -1.97
CA ILE A 4 -4.31 -17.14 -1.52
C ILE A 4 -4.09 -17.75 -0.13
N ALA A 5 -5.03 -17.52 0.80
CA ALA A 5 -4.92 -18.04 2.16
C ALA A 5 -4.95 -19.57 2.22
N ALA A 6 -5.63 -20.24 1.29
CA ALA A 6 -5.67 -21.71 1.21
C ALA A 6 -4.29 -22.34 0.94
N GLU A 7 -3.35 -21.58 0.37
CA GLU A 7 -1.98 -22.04 0.12
C GLU A 7 -1.08 -21.92 1.36
N ALA A 8 -1.47 -21.09 2.34
CA ALA A 8 -0.71 -20.91 3.56
C ALA A 8 -0.97 -22.02 4.57
N ARG A 9 0.11 -22.54 5.20
CA ARG A 9 0.01 -23.46 6.35
C ARG A 9 0.38 -22.78 7.67
N GLU A 10 1.11 -21.68 7.59
CA GLU A 10 1.61 -20.95 8.76
C GLU A 10 0.90 -19.60 8.86
N PRO A 11 0.77 -19.06 10.07
CA PRO A 11 0.22 -17.73 10.28
C PRO A 11 1.05 -16.66 9.58
N GLY A 12 0.37 -15.66 9.05
CA GLY A 12 1.02 -14.53 8.39
C GLY A 12 0.07 -13.37 8.15
N ARG A 13 0.61 -12.31 7.58
CA ARG A 13 -0.14 -11.12 7.18
C ARG A 13 0.09 -10.83 5.70
N ILE A 14 -0.96 -10.45 5.02
CA ILE A 14 -0.91 -9.94 3.65
C ILE A 14 -1.43 -8.51 3.67
N TYR A 15 -0.58 -7.59 3.26
CA TYR A 15 -0.91 -6.18 3.15
C TYR A 15 -1.26 -5.86 1.70
N LEU A 16 -2.51 -5.46 1.46
CA LEU A 16 -2.99 -5.04 0.15
C LEU A 16 -2.70 -3.56 -0.06
N THR A 17 -2.40 -3.18 -1.30
CA THR A 17 -2.15 -1.79 -1.68
C THR A 17 -2.72 -1.48 -3.07
N GLY A 18 -2.56 -0.25 -3.52
CA GLY A 18 -2.88 0.14 -4.88
C GLY A 18 -4.35 -0.04 -5.27
N GLY A 19 -4.56 -0.71 -6.40
CA GLY A 19 -5.89 -0.97 -6.96
C GLY A 19 -6.77 -1.83 -6.07
N ALA A 20 -6.20 -2.84 -5.40
CA ALA A 20 -6.93 -3.74 -4.52
C ALA A 20 -7.54 -3.00 -3.32
N SER A 21 -6.74 -2.18 -2.61
CA SER A 21 -7.23 -1.32 -1.53
C SER A 21 -8.31 -0.35 -2.01
N ALA A 22 -8.10 0.27 -3.18
CA ALA A 22 -9.05 1.24 -3.74
C ALA A 22 -10.42 0.60 -4.04
N VAL A 23 -10.47 -0.63 -4.52
CA VAL A 23 -11.71 -1.37 -4.76
C VAL A 23 -12.38 -1.76 -3.45
N LEU A 24 -11.63 -2.28 -2.48
CA LEU A 24 -12.17 -2.65 -1.17
C LEU A 24 -12.75 -1.46 -0.40
N ARG A 25 -12.21 -0.27 -0.62
CA ARG A 25 -12.71 0.98 -0.03
C ARG A 25 -13.81 1.65 -0.86
N GLY A 26 -14.19 1.07 -2.01
CA GLY A 26 -15.23 1.63 -2.88
C GLY A 26 -14.80 2.85 -3.69
N TRP A 27 -13.51 3.17 -3.76
CA TRP A 27 -13.00 4.27 -4.57
C TRP A 27 -12.91 3.92 -6.06
N ARG A 28 -12.87 2.63 -6.36
CA ARG A 28 -12.86 2.09 -7.73
C ARG A 28 -13.86 0.94 -7.85
N VAL A 29 -14.43 0.82 -9.03
CA VAL A 29 -15.41 -0.26 -9.34
C VAL A 29 -14.70 -1.60 -9.47
N SER A 30 -13.50 -1.63 -10.07
CA SER A 30 -12.73 -2.84 -10.32
C SER A 30 -11.23 -2.56 -10.45
N THR A 31 -10.45 -3.62 -10.29
CA THR A 31 -9.03 -3.67 -10.65
C THR A 31 -8.70 -5.06 -11.15
N LEU A 32 -7.76 -5.16 -12.07
CA LEU A 32 -7.13 -6.43 -12.45
C LEU A 32 -5.85 -6.67 -11.67
N ASP A 33 -5.26 -5.61 -11.10
CA ASP A 33 -3.99 -5.67 -10.39
C ASP A 33 -4.25 -5.80 -8.88
N VAL A 34 -3.63 -6.80 -8.28
CA VAL A 34 -3.62 -7.04 -6.84
C VAL A 34 -2.18 -6.93 -6.36
N ASP A 35 -1.83 -5.73 -5.91
CA ASP A 35 -0.52 -5.44 -5.32
C ASP A 35 -0.54 -5.85 -3.85
N MET A 36 0.43 -6.65 -3.41
CA MET A 36 0.47 -7.14 -2.03
C MET A 36 1.88 -7.36 -1.51
N THR A 37 2.02 -7.24 -0.19
CA THR A 37 3.21 -7.60 0.57
C THR A 37 2.87 -8.72 1.53
N ILE A 38 3.72 -9.75 1.63
CA ILE A 38 3.52 -10.93 2.50
C ILE A 38 4.52 -10.88 3.66
N VAL A 39 4.05 -10.93 4.89
CA VAL A 39 4.89 -10.86 6.10
C VAL A 39 4.47 -11.92 7.13
N PRO A 40 5.38 -12.81 7.55
CA PRO A 40 6.68 -13.07 6.93
C PRO A 40 6.52 -13.62 5.51
N GLU A 41 7.60 -13.58 4.73
CA GLU A 41 7.62 -14.20 3.41
C GLU A 41 7.19 -15.67 3.48
N ASN A 42 6.34 -16.12 2.54
CA ASN A 42 5.76 -17.45 2.52
C ASN A 42 5.95 -18.11 1.16
N ASP A 43 6.91 -19.01 1.07
CA ASP A 43 7.29 -19.72 -0.16
C ASP A 43 6.13 -20.43 -0.84
N ARG A 44 5.18 -20.96 -0.08
CA ARG A 44 4.03 -21.69 -0.63
C ARG A 44 3.10 -20.74 -1.37
N ILE A 45 2.80 -19.59 -0.76
CA ILE A 45 2.01 -18.55 -1.41
C ILE A 45 2.74 -18.05 -2.65
N LEU A 46 4.05 -17.78 -2.54
CA LEU A 46 4.86 -17.29 -3.66
C LEU A 46 4.81 -18.24 -4.87
N ARG A 47 4.97 -19.54 -4.62
CA ARG A 47 4.91 -20.58 -5.69
C ARG A 47 3.52 -20.74 -6.29
N ALA A 48 2.46 -20.44 -5.54
CA ALA A 48 1.09 -20.56 -6.01
C ALA A 48 0.61 -19.34 -6.82
N ILE A 49 1.32 -18.21 -6.76
CA ILE A 49 0.92 -16.97 -7.47
C ILE A 49 0.66 -17.20 -8.97
N PRO A 50 1.54 -17.88 -9.75
CA PRO A 50 1.30 -18.09 -11.17
C PRO A 50 -0.04 -18.80 -11.46
N ASP A 51 -0.31 -19.88 -10.76
CA ASP A 51 -1.55 -20.66 -10.92
C ASP A 51 -2.79 -19.85 -10.49
N LEU A 52 -2.66 -19.05 -9.42
CA LEU A 52 -3.71 -18.16 -8.93
C LEU A 52 -4.02 -17.05 -9.94
N LYS A 53 -3.00 -16.47 -10.58
CA LYS A 53 -3.17 -15.46 -11.63
C LYS A 53 -3.98 -16.04 -12.80
N GLU A 54 -3.62 -17.23 -13.27
CA GLU A 54 -4.31 -17.90 -14.36
C GLU A 54 -5.75 -18.29 -13.99
N LYS A 55 -5.92 -18.94 -12.84
CA LYS A 55 -7.23 -19.43 -12.37
C LYS A 55 -8.23 -18.30 -12.09
N LEU A 56 -7.77 -17.19 -11.55
CA LEU A 56 -8.63 -16.07 -11.12
C LEU A 56 -8.70 -14.96 -12.17
N GLN A 57 -7.92 -15.05 -13.24
CA GLN A 57 -7.82 -14.02 -14.29
C GLN A 57 -7.51 -12.62 -13.71
N ILE A 58 -6.60 -12.58 -12.72
CA ILE A 58 -6.12 -11.36 -12.07
C ILE A 58 -4.61 -11.28 -12.17
N ASN A 59 -4.07 -10.08 -12.16
CA ASN A 59 -2.65 -9.86 -12.04
C ASN A 59 -2.29 -9.69 -10.56
N VAL A 60 -1.53 -10.64 -9.99
CA VAL A 60 -1.04 -10.55 -8.61
C VAL A 60 0.43 -10.14 -8.67
N GLU A 61 0.78 -9.04 -8.01
CA GLU A 61 2.14 -8.52 -7.94
C GLU A 61 2.59 -8.41 -6.49
N LEU A 62 3.85 -8.81 -6.27
CA LEU A 62 4.52 -8.53 -5.00
C LEU A 62 5.07 -7.12 -5.07
N ALA A 63 4.32 -6.18 -4.54
CA ALA A 63 4.66 -4.77 -4.56
C ALA A 63 4.30 -4.11 -3.23
N SER A 64 5.17 -3.23 -2.78
CA SER A 64 5.01 -2.48 -1.55
C SER A 64 5.15 -0.98 -1.82
N PRO A 65 4.39 -0.11 -1.14
CA PRO A 65 4.71 1.31 -1.12
C PRO A 65 6.14 1.59 -0.66
N ALA A 66 6.70 0.71 0.17
CA ALA A 66 8.08 0.78 0.66
C ALA A 66 9.15 0.54 -0.43
N ASP A 67 8.77 0.06 -1.61
CA ASP A 67 9.67 -0.06 -2.76
C ASP A 67 9.94 1.32 -3.42
N PHE A 68 9.06 2.30 -3.18
CA PHE A 68 9.09 3.62 -3.81
C PHE A 68 9.51 4.74 -2.84
N VAL A 69 9.15 4.61 -1.57
CA VAL A 69 9.45 5.59 -0.52
C VAL A 69 9.81 4.89 0.79
N PRO A 70 10.58 5.51 1.69
CA PRO A 70 10.84 4.90 2.99
C PRO A 70 9.54 4.61 3.74
N PRO A 71 9.37 3.40 4.31
CA PRO A 71 8.19 3.09 5.12
C PRO A 71 8.16 4.00 6.34
N LEU A 72 6.98 4.56 6.60
CA LEU A 72 6.78 5.47 7.73
C LEU A 72 6.84 4.69 9.06
N PRO A 73 7.51 5.22 10.10
CA PRO A 73 7.57 4.54 11.40
C PRO A 73 6.19 4.16 11.93
N GLY A 74 6.02 2.93 12.42
CA GLY A 74 4.74 2.42 12.93
C GLY A 74 3.71 2.08 11.83
N TRP A 75 4.15 1.82 10.61
CA TRP A 75 3.25 1.50 9.50
C TRP A 75 2.45 0.20 9.72
N GLU A 76 3.04 -0.81 10.35
CA GLU A 76 2.34 -2.09 10.61
C GLU A 76 1.15 -1.91 11.56
N GLU A 77 1.33 -1.13 12.61
CA GLU A 77 0.30 -0.83 13.60
C GLU A 77 -0.83 0.01 13.02
N ARG A 78 -0.51 0.92 12.08
CA ARG A 78 -1.51 1.75 11.38
C ARG A 78 -2.19 1.03 10.23
N SER A 79 -1.72 -0.16 9.82
CA SER A 79 -2.30 -0.95 8.72
C SER A 79 -3.65 -1.53 9.14
N PRO A 80 -4.79 -1.07 8.57
CA PRO A 80 -6.11 -1.51 9.02
C PRO A 80 -6.37 -2.98 8.68
N PHE A 81 -6.99 -3.68 9.62
CA PHE A 81 -7.45 -5.05 9.40
C PHE A 81 -8.63 -5.07 8.42
N ILE A 82 -8.61 -6.01 7.49
CA ILE A 82 -9.69 -6.24 6.51
C ILE A 82 -10.44 -7.52 6.88
N ALA A 83 -9.74 -8.66 6.90
CA ALA A 83 -10.33 -9.97 7.14
C ALA A 83 -9.26 -10.98 7.57
N ARG A 84 -9.71 -12.06 8.21
CA ARG A 84 -8.92 -13.27 8.42
C ARG A 84 -9.48 -14.39 7.56
N GLU A 85 -8.61 -15.01 6.77
CA GLU A 85 -8.92 -16.21 6.02
C GLU A 85 -7.92 -17.30 6.39
N GLY A 86 -8.40 -18.38 6.99
CA GLY A 86 -7.53 -19.42 7.54
C GLY A 86 -6.53 -18.88 8.58
N THR A 87 -5.24 -19.03 8.30
CA THR A 87 -4.14 -18.55 9.15
C THR A 87 -3.62 -17.16 8.76
N ILE A 88 -4.19 -16.54 7.72
CA ILE A 88 -3.70 -15.27 7.15
C ILE A 88 -4.60 -14.11 7.54
N ASP A 89 -4.00 -13.06 8.09
CA ASP A 89 -4.63 -11.76 8.27
C ASP A 89 -4.42 -10.89 7.03
N PHE A 90 -5.49 -10.45 6.40
CA PHE A 90 -5.46 -9.45 5.34
C PHE A 90 -5.65 -8.06 5.94
N ARG A 91 -4.80 -7.14 5.52
CA ARG A 91 -4.80 -5.74 5.95
C ARG A 91 -4.65 -4.82 4.75
N ASP A 92 -5.14 -3.59 4.82
CA ASP A 92 -4.63 -2.55 3.95
C ASP A 92 -3.21 -2.19 4.40
N PHE A 93 -2.31 -1.94 3.47
CA PHE A 93 -1.03 -1.31 3.83
C PHE A 93 -1.31 0.08 4.41
N ASP A 94 -0.49 0.55 5.34
CA ASP A 94 -0.61 1.87 5.96
C ASP A 94 -0.95 2.97 4.93
N PHE A 95 -2.07 3.66 5.13
CA PHE A 95 -2.54 4.65 4.17
C PHE A 95 -1.64 5.88 4.07
N TYR A 96 -0.92 6.23 5.13
CA TYR A 96 0.07 7.31 5.07
C TYR A 96 1.24 6.97 4.16
N THR A 97 1.78 5.74 4.24
CA THR A 97 2.84 5.29 3.34
C THR A 97 2.33 5.15 1.90
N GLN A 98 1.10 4.65 1.70
CA GLN A 98 0.46 4.61 0.39
C GLN A 98 0.28 6.02 -0.20
N ALA A 99 -0.17 6.98 0.59
CA ALA A 99 -0.35 8.37 0.16
C ALA A 99 0.99 8.99 -0.25
N LEU A 100 2.06 8.77 0.54
CA LEU A 100 3.38 9.28 0.23
C LEU A 100 3.92 8.73 -1.10
N ALA A 101 3.82 7.41 -1.32
CA ALA A 101 4.22 6.77 -2.58
C ALA A 101 3.40 7.27 -3.78
N LYS A 102 2.11 7.56 -3.57
CA LYS A 102 1.23 8.12 -4.61
C LYS A 102 1.55 9.58 -4.93
N LEU A 103 1.91 10.38 -3.94
CA LEU A 103 2.37 11.77 -4.12
C LEU A 103 3.70 11.81 -4.89
N GLU A 104 4.60 10.87 -4.60
CA GLU A 104 5.88 10.74 -5.32
C GLU A 104 5.64 10.48 -6.80
N ARG A 105 4.80 9.50 -7.16
CA ARG A 105 4.47 9.18 -8.56
C ARG A 105 3.71 10.30 -9.27
N GLY A 106 2.85 11.01 -8.56
CA GLY A 106 2.13 12.18 -9.04
C GLY A 106 1.11 11.96 -10.15
N HIS A 107 0.75 10.71 -10.48
CA HIS A 107 -0.24 10.42 -11.50
C HIS A 107 -1.65 10.86 -11.08
N ARG A 108 -2.47 11.29 -12.04
CA ARG A 108 -3.82 11.78 -11.77
C ARG A 108 -4.69 10.80 -10.98
N LYS A 109 -4.56 9.48 -11.27
CA LYS A 109 -5.26 8.44 -10.51
C LYS A 109 -4.76 8.33 -9.07
N ASP A 110 -3.46 8.46 -8.86
CA ASP A 110 -2.84 8.40 -7.53
C ASP A 110 -3.27 9.57 -6.67
N LEU A 111 -3.30 10.78 -7.23
CA LEU A 111 -3.76 11.97 -6.52
C LEU A 111 -5.26 11.87 -6.15
N SER A 112 -6.09 11.31 -7.04
CA SER A 112 -7.50 11.03 -6.74
C SER A 112 -7.68 10.03 -5.60
N ASP A 113 -6.83 9.00 -5.52
CA ASP A 113 -6.84 8.05 -4.40
C ASP A 113 -6.42 8.76 -3.10
N VAL A 114 -5.41 9.64 -3.12
CA VAL A 114 -5.00 10.43 -1.95
C VAL A 114 -6.14 11.33 -1.47
N ASP A 115 -6.83 12.02 -2.39
CA ASP A 115 -8.00 12.83 -2.03
C ASP A 115 -9.11 11.98 -1.40
N SER A 116 -9.30 10.73 -1.85
CA SER A 116 -10.25 9.79 -1.25
C SER A 116 -9.82 9.34 0.16
N MET A 117 -8.53 9.07 0.37
CA MET A 117 -7.97 8.73 1.69
C MET A 117 -8.21 9.86 2.70
N ILE A 118 -8.04 11.11 2.28
CA ILE A 118 -8.27 12.29 3.14
C ILE A 118 -9.76 12.45 3.44
N ARG A 119 -10.60 12.41 2.41
CA ARG A 119 -12.06 12.55 2.55
C ARG A 119 -12.64 11.51 3.51
N ASP A 120 -12.12 10.28 3.47
CA ASP A 120 -12.60 9.17 4.29
C ASP A 120 -11.91 9.14 5.68
N GLY A 121 -11.09 10.15 6.01
CA GLY A 121 -10.43 10.30 7.31
C GLY A 121 -9.31 9.28 7.57
N LEU A 122 -8.80 8.61 6.53
CA LEU A 122 -7.72 7.62 6.63
C LEU A 122 -6.34 8.27 6.65
N VAL A 123 -6.22 9.48 6.11
CA VAL A 123 -5.00 10.29 6.08
C VAL A 123 -5.32 11.71 6.50
N ASP A 124 -4.66 12.18 7.55
CA ASP A 124 -4.60 13.59 7.90
C ASP A 124 -3.38 14.22 7.21
N PRO A 125 -3.55 15.27 6.40
CA PRO A 125 -2.44 15.90 5.67
C PRO A 125 -1.31 16.44 6.55
N ARG A 126 -1.63 16.97 7.73
CA ARG A 126 -0.64 17.52 8.67
C ARG A 126 0.15 16.39 9.32
N GLU A 127 -0.53 15.30 9.70
CA GLU A 127 0.14 14.12 10.23
C GLU A 127 1.01 13.45 9.16
N LEU A 128 0.57 13.40 7.89
CA LEU A 128 1.41 12.94 6.79
C LEU A 128 2.69 13.77 6.68
N ALA A 129 2.59 15.09 6.75
CA ALA A 129 3.78 15.97 6.71
C ALA A 129 4.70 15.72 7.91
N ARG A 130 4.14 15.51 9.10
CA ARG A 130 4.93 15.18 10.31
C ARG A 130 5.67 13.84 10.15
N LEU A 131 4.98 12.82 9.65
CA LEU A 131 5.58 11.50 9.42
C LEU A 131 6.62 11.55 8.31
N PHE A 132 6.36 12.29 7.23
CA PHE A 132 7.31 12.49 6.13
C PHE A 132 8.62 13.10 6.61
N ALA A 133 8.58 14.12 7.47
CA ALA A 133 9.76 14.75 8.03
C ALA A 133 10.70 13.77 8.75
N LEU A 134 10.16 12.66 9.31
CA LEU A 134 10.96 11.63 9.97
C LEU A 134 11.75 10.77 8.97
N VAL A 135 11.25 10.59 7.76
CA VAL A 135 11.84 9.70 6.76
C VAL A 135 12.55 10.45 5.63
N GLU A 136 12.30 11.74 5.49
CA GLU A 136 12.91 12.58 4.47
C GLU A 136 14.44 12.50 4.45
N PRO A 137 15.16 12.48 5.60
CA PRO A 137 16.62 12.31 5.60
C PRO A 137 17.10 10.97 5.01
N HIS A 138 16.20 10.00 4.84
CA HIS A 138 16.51 8.68 4.31
C HIS A 138 16.18 8.51 2.81
N LEU A 139 15.67 9.56 2.15
CA LEU A 139 15.33 9.53 0.72
C LEU A 139 16.55 9.27 -0.18
N TYR A 140 17.76 9.50 0.30
CA TYR A 140 18.99 9.16 -0.45
C TYR A 140 19.09 7.66 -0.81
N ARG A 141 18.33 6.78 -0.13
CA ARG A 141 18.24 5.34 -0.45
C ARG A 141 17.31 5.05 -1.62
N TYR A 142 16.57 6.03 -2.07
CA TYR A 142 15.55 5.95 -3.12
C TYR A 142 15.95 6.88 -4.28
N PRO A 143 16.92 6.48 -5.12
CA PRO A 143 17.52 7.39 -6.11
C PRO A 143 16.55 7.83 -7.20
N ALA A 144 15.41 7.15 -7.37
CA ALA A 144 14.36 7.56 -8.30
C ALA A 144 13.48 8.71 -7.77
N VAL A 145 13.51 8.97 -6.46
CA VAL A 145 12.72 10.02 -5.81
C VAL A 145 13.42 11.37 -5.96
N ASP A 146 12.69 12.39 -6.40
CA ASP A 146 13.11 13.80 -6.28
C ASP A 146 12.67 14.33 -4.89
N PRO A 147 13.61 14.51 -3.93
CA PRO A 147 13.24 14.93 -2.58
C PRO A 147 12.58 16.30 -2.53
N ALA A 148 12.99 17.25 -3.41
CA ALA A 148 12.42 18.60 -3.42
C ALA A 148 10.99 18.58 -3.96
N ALA A 149 10.74 17.83 -5.04
CA ALA A 149 9.42 17.68 -5.61
C ALA A 149 8.45 16.99 -4.64
N LEU A 150 8.90 15.91 -3.98
CA LEU A 150 8.08 15.19 -3.00
C LEU A 150 7.76 16.07 -1.79
N ARG A 151 8.74 16.80 -1.23
CA ARG A 151 8.53 17.77 -0.14
C ARG A 151 7.47 18.79 -0.54
N ALA A 152 7.61 19.42 -1.70
CA ALA A 152 6.65 20.41 -2.18
C ALA A 152 5.24 19.83 -2.37
N ALA A 153 5.12 18.54 -2.76
CA ALA A 153 3.82 17.86 -2.87
C ALA A 153 3.17 17.64 -1.49
N VAL A 154 3.94 17.20 -0.50
CA VAL A 154 3.47 17.02 0.89
C VAL A 154 3.06 18.34 1.52
N GLU A 155 3.86 19.40 1.37
CA GLU A 155 3.56 20.73 1.89
C GLU A 155 2.29 21.33 1.27
N ARG A 156 2.12 21.20 -0.05
CA ARG A 156 0.88 21.63 -0.73
C ARG A 156 -0.34 20.89 -0.21
N LEU A 157 -0.20 19.60 0.11
CA LEU A 157 -1.30 18.82 0.67
C LEU A 157 -1.63 19.29 2.09
N ALA A 158 -0.62 19.51 2.94
CA ALA A 158 -0.77 19.93 4.33
C ALA A 158 -1.32 21.36 4.50
N SER A 159 -1.25 22.18 3.44
CA SER A 159 -1.76 23.57 3.44
C SER A 159 -3.21 23.72 2.95
N ARG A 160 -3.86 22.60 2.57
CA ARG A 160 -5.29 22.58 2.17
C ARG A 160 -6.19 22.61 3.40
#